data_e362d1cd72d8f784c9f4edee6e74f304
#
_entry.id   e362d1cd72d8f784c9f4edee6e74f304
#
_cell.length_a   1.000
_cell.length_b   1.000
_cell.length_c   1.000
_cell.angle_alpha   90.00
_cell.angle_beta   90.00
_cell.angle_gamma   90.00
#
_symmetry.space_group_name_H-M   'P 1'
#
loop_
_entity.id
_entity.type
_entity.pdbx_description
1 polymer ?
#
loop_
_entity_poly.entity_id
_entity_poly.type
_entity_poly.pdbx_seq_one_letter_code
_entity_poly.pdbx_strand_id
1 'polypeptide(L)'
;ALTGFRQGELDHIVIDRSFIDAQAVRWIIDFKTGTHRGTDIDDFLDRELQRYRPQLERYAQLLKPIESRPIRLGLYFPILGKWLEWDFKDE
;
A
#
# COMPACT_ATOMS: atom_id res chain seq x y z
N ALA A 1 -9.76 8.86 4.00
CA ALA A 1 -8.92 8.12 4.85
C ALA A 1 -9.70 7.38 5.86
N LEU A 2 -9.11 6.46 6.46
CA LEU A 2 -9.74 5.69 7.36
C LEU A 2 -9.54 6.23 8.64
N THR A 3 -10.02 7.36 8.87
CA THR A 3 -9.66 7.91 10.07
C THR A 3 -10.54 7.52 11.10
N GLY A 4 -11.48 6.82 10.84
CA GLY A 4 -12.34 6.43 11.83
C GLY A 4 -11.70 5.88 12.98
N PHE A 5 -10.58 5.61 12.85
CA PHE A 5 -9.98 5.16 13.94
C PHE A 5 -9.37 6.22 14.57
N ARG A 6 -9.12 6.86 14.57
CA ARG A 6 -8.42 7.46 15.15
C ARG A 6 -7.53 7.44 15.46
N GLN A 7 -7.23 7.49 15.47
CA GLN A 7 -6.50 7.53 15.65
C GLN A 7 -5.63 7.11 16.02
N GLY A 8 -5.41 7.12 15.83
CA GLY A 8 -4.20 6.91 16.04
C GLY A 8 -3.79 5.62 16.20
N GLU A 9 -4.48 4.95 16.57
CA GLU A 9 -4.10 3.76 16.83
C GLU A 9 -3.76 3.05 15.76
N LEU A 10 -4.33 2.99 14.79
CA LEU A 10 -3.91 2.16 13.76
C LEU A 10 -2.68 2.66 13.20
N ASP A 11 -1.89 3.26 14.01
CA ASP A 11 -0.58 3.55 13.64
C ASP A 11 -0.50 4.40 12.47
N HIS A 12 -1.43 5.25 12.30
CA HIS A 12 -1.31 6.17 11.25
C HIS A 12 -1.25 5.51 9.90
N ILE A 13 -1.98 4.46 9.70
CA ILE A 13 -2.08 3.90 8.39
C ILE A 13 -2.93 4.84 7.58
N VAL A 14 -2.33 5.45 6.59
CA VAL A 14 -3.04 6.36 5.73
C VAL A 14 -3.03 5.77 4.35
N ILE A 15 -4.21 5.50 3.84
CA ILE A 15 -4.32 4.94 2.51
C ILE A 15 -4.73 6.04 1.57
N ASP A 16 -3.89 6.31 0.60
CA ASP A 16 -4.12 7.40 -0.30
C ASP A 16 -5.20 7.08 -1.32
N ARG A 17 -5.30 5.83 -1.72
CA ARG A 17 -6.32 5.50 -2.69
C ARG A 17 -6.75 4.06 -2.54
N SER A 18 -8.04 3.84 -2.61
CA SER A 18 -8.59 2.49 -2.63
C SER A 18 -9.74 2.49 -3.63
N PHE A 19 -9.76 1.52 -4.53
CA PHE A 19 -10.78 1.46 -5.56
C PHE A 19 -10.92 0.02 -6.06
N ILE A 20 -11.96 -0.22 -6.85
CA ILE A 20 -12.20 -1.52 -7.44
C ILE A 20 -12.01 -1.35 -8.94
N ASP A 21 -11.16 -2.17 -9.54
CA ASP A 21 -10.87 -2.03 -10.95
C ASP A 21 -11.86 -2.82 -11.82
N ALA A 22 -11.62 -2.82 -13.11
CA ALA A 22 -12.54 -3.46 -14.05
C ALA A 22 -12.61 -4.97 -13.88
N GLN A 23 -11.62 -5.58 -13.26
CA GLN A 23 -11.63 -7.01 -13.01
C GLN A 23 -12.17 -7.35 -11.63
N ALA A 24 -12.78 -6.38 -10.98
CA ALA A 24 -13.33 -6.57 -9.64
C ALA A 24 -12.26 -6.87 -8.60
N VAL A 25 -11.12 -6.26 -8.74
CA VAL A 25 -10.05 -6.38 -7.76
C VAL A 25 -10.01 -5.10 -6.94
N ARG A 26 -9.94 -5.26 -5.62
CA ARG A 26 -9.84 -4.11 -4.73
C ARG A 26 -8.37 -3.73 -4.61
N TRP A 27 -8.05 -2.48 -4.95
CA TRP A 27 -6.70 -1.98 -4.84
C TRP A 27 -6.54 -1.09 -3.62
N ILE A 28 -5.41 -1.19 -2.96
CA ILE A 28 -5.05 -0.29 -1.88
C ILE A 28 -3.68 0.25 -2.24
N ILE A 29 -3.58 1.54 -2.47
CA ILE A 29 -2.36 2.15 -2.96
C ILE A 29 -1.93 3.26 -2.04
N ASP A 30 -0.65 3.29 -1.74
CA ASP A 30 -0.05 4.34 -0.95
C ASP A 30 0.93 5.10 -1.83
N PHE A 31 0.86 6.42 -1.81
CA PHE A 31 1.75 7.26 -2.60
C PHE A 31 2.89 7.69 -1.71
N LYS A 32 4.11 7.56 -2.21
CA LYS A 32 5.30 7.94 -1.46
C LYS A 32 6.02 9.04 -2.19
N THR A 33 6.21 10.17 -1.51
CA THR A 33 6.82 11.32 -2.14
C THR A 33 8.31 11.39 -1.91
N GLY A 34 8.89 10.38 -1.30
CA GLY A 34 10.31 10.40 -1.06
C GLY A 34 11.13 10.44 -2.32
N THR A 35 12.35 10.91 -2.21
CA THR A 35 13.27 10.91 -3.31
C THR A 35 14.43 10.03 -2.96
N HIS A 36 15.14 9.59 -3.99
CA HIS A 36 16.29 8.74 -3.79
C HIS A 36 17.52 9.46 -4.29
N ARG A 37 18.56 9.47 -3.47
CA ARG A 37 19.82 9.99 -3.89
C ARG A 37 20.80 8.85 -3.74
N GLY A 38 21.53 8.56 -4.72
CA GLY A 38 22.45 7.46 -4.68
C GLY A 38 22.37 6.70 -5.95
N THR A 39 23.01 5.56 -6.00
CA THR A 39 23.21 4.88 -7.24
C THR A 39 22.30 3.72 -7.48
N ASP A 40 21.70 3.17 -6.45
CA ASP A 40 20.93 1.93 -6.66
C ASP A 40 19.48 2.16 -6.32
N ILE A 41 18.70 2.50 -7.35
CA ILE A 41 17.29 2.74 -7.18
C ILE A 41 16.57 1.45 -6.84
N ASP A 42 17.02 0.32 -7.38
CA ASP A 42 16.33 -0.93 -7.10
C ASP A 42 16.48 -1.31 -5.63
N ASP A 43 17.65 -1.09 -5.07
CA ASP A 43 17.87 -1.37 -3.67
C ASP A 43 17.03 -0.44 -2.79
N PHE A 44 16.93 0.82 -3.19
CA PHE A 44 16.09 1.76 -2.46
C PHE A 44 14.63 1.29 -2.47
N LEU A 45 14.14 0.89 -3.64
CA LEU A 45 12.75 0.45 -3.73
C LEU A 45 12.50 -0.81 -2.93
N ASP A 46 13.46 -1.72 -2.90
CA ASP A 46 13.31 -2.94 -2.12
C ASP A 46 13.21 -2.62 -0.63
N ARG A 47 14.03 -1.70 -0.15
CA ARG A 47 13.97 -1.32 1.24
C ARG A 47 12.65 -0.62 1.57
N GLU A 48 12.15 0.20 0.64
CA GLU A 48 10.89 0.87 0.86
C GLU A 48 9.75 -0.13 0.88
N LEU A 49 9.81 -1.13 0.03
CA LEU A 49 8.79 -2.16 0.03
C LEU A 49 8.79 -2.88 1.37
N GLN A 50 9.95 -3.26 1.87
CA GLN A 50 10.00 -3.97 3.13
C GLN A 50 9.53 -3.10 4.28
N ARG A 51 9.75 -1.80 4.18
CA ARG A 51 9.35 -0.89 5.24
C ARG A 51 7.84 -0.70 5.28
N TYR A 52 7.19 -0.58 4.12
CA TYR A 52 5.78 -0.20 4.09
C TYR A 52 4.84 -1.37 3.83
N ARG A 53 5.35 -2.49 3.36
CA ARG A 53 4.51 -3.65 3.09
C ARG A 53 3.70 -4.09 4.31
N PRO A 54 4.29 -4.16 5.51
CA PRO A 54 3.52 -4.60 6.66
C PRO A 54 2.34 -3.69 6.96
N GLN A 55 2.49 -2.39 6.75
CA GLN A 55 1.39 -1.48 7.02
C GLN A 55 0.25 -1.69 6.04
N LEU A 56 0.57 -1.86 4.77
CA LEU A 56 -0.46 -2.07 3.77
C LEU A 56 -1.16 -3.41 3.98
N GLU A 57 -0.39 -4.42 4.35
CA GLU A 57 -1.00 -5.72 4.57
C GLU A 57 -1.86 -5.73 5.83
N ARG A 58 -1.48 -4.95 6.83
CA ARG A 58 -2.35 -4.82 8.00
C ARG A 58 -3.68 -4.18 7.61
N TYR A 59 -3.64 -3.17 6.77
CA TYR A 59 -4.88 -2.53 6.33
C TYR A 59 -5.73 -3.54 5.55
N ALA A 60 -5.08 -4.33 4.68
CA ALA A 60 -5.82 -5.33 3.91
C ALA A 60 -6.46 -6.36 4.83
N GLN A 61 -5.78 -6.75 5.89
CA GLN A 61 -6.35 -7.69 6.84
C GLN A 61 -7.57 -7.11 7.54
N LEU A 62 -7.54 -5.83 7.85
CA LEU A 62 -8.69 -5.19 8.47
C LEU A 62 -9.85 -5.08 7.51
N LEU A 63 -9.57 -4.95 6.23
CA LEU A 63 -10.62 -4.82 5.23
C LEU A 63 -11.21 -6.17 4.83
N LYS A 64 -10.43 -7.23 4.94
CA LYS A 64 -10.81 -8.53 4.40
C LYS A 64 -12.17 -9.03 4.89
N PRO A 65 -12.55 -8.86 6.15
CA PRO A 65 -13.84 -9.38 6.59
C PRO A 65 -15.04 -8.79 5.87
N ILE A 66 -14.89 -7.60 5.29
CA ILE A 66 -16.00 -6.97 4.59
C ILE A 66 -15.73 -6.86 3.10
N GLU A 67 -14.60 -7.42 2.62
CA GLU A 67 -14.28 -7.31 1.21
C GLU A 67 -14.10 -8.71 0.64
N SER A 68 -15.03 -9.14 -0.18
CA SER A 68 -14.96 -10.49 -0.74
C SER A 68 -14.10 -10.56 -1.98
N ARG A 69 -13.70 -9.42 -2.53
CA ARG A 69 -12.90 -9.41 -3.75
C ARG A 69 -11.44 -9.65 -3.45
N PRO A 70 -10.69 -10.09 -4.43
CA PRO A 70 -9.24 -10.15 -4.25
C PRO A 70 -8.69 -8.75 -3.97
N ILE A 71 -7.62 -8.69 -3.19
CA ILE A 71 -7.01 -7.42 -2.82
C ILE A 71 -5.60 -7.39 -3.36
N ARG A 72 -5.24 -6.29 -4.03
CA ARG A 72 -3.87 -6.06 -4.46
C ARG A 72 -3.39 -4.78 -3.82
N LEU A 73 -2.11 -4.75 -3.53
CA LEU A 73 -1.50 -3.63 -2.83
C LEU A 73 -0.47 -2.98 -3.73
N GLY A 74 -0.29 -1.68 -3.60
CA GLY A 74 0.66 -0.97 -4.41
C GLY A 74 1.31 0.19 -3.70
N LEU A 75 2.55 0.46 -4.05
CA LEU A 75 3.26 1.65 -3.64
C LEU A 75 3.61 2.42 -4.89
N TYR A 76 3.25 3.68 -4.94
CA TYR A 76 3.55 4.51 -6.09
C TYR A 76 4.47 5.64 -5.67
N PHE A 77 5.55 5.80 -6.41
CA PHE A 77 6.54 6.83 -6.13
C PHE A 77 6.51 7.81 -7.31
N PRO A 78 5.61 8.79 -7.27
CA PRO A 78 5.42 9.66 -8.45
C PRO A 78 6.65 10.46 -8.82
N ILE A 79 7.42 10.91 -7.84
CA ILE A 79 8.61 11.70 -8.14
C ILE A 79 9.64 10.85 -8.87
N LEU A 80 9.70 9.57 -8.56
CA LEU A 80 10.65 8.68 -9.19
C LEU A 80 10.07 7.98 -10.41
N GLY A 81 8.78 8.08 -10.62
CA GLY A 81 8.13 7.36 -11.70
C GLY A 81 8.16 5.86 -11.50
N LYS A 82 8.08 5.39 -10.28
CA LYS A 82 8.18 3.96 -9.98
C LYS A 82 6.92 3.45 -9.31
N TRP A 83 6.66 2.17 -9.53
CA TRP A 83 5.45 1.51 -9.05
C TRP A 83 5.80 0.10 -8.59
N LEU A 84 5.30 -0.30 -7.43
CA LEU A 84 5.47 -1.66 -6.90
C LEU A 84 4.08 -2.19 -6.57
N GLU A 85 3.82 -3.45 -6.90
CA GLU A 85 2.52 -4.02 -6.58
C GLU A 85 2.66 -5.49 -6.22
N TRP A 86 1.73 -5.99 -5.44
CA TRP A 86 1.72 -7.40 -5.07
C TRP A 86 0.33 -7.80 -4.63
N ASP A 87 0.07 -9.12 -4.64
CA ASP A 87 -1.21 -9.64 -4.19
C ASP A 87 -1.22 -9.76 -2.68
N PHE A 88 -2.34 -9.44 -2.07
CA PHE A 88 -2.50 -9.71 -0.66
C PHE A 88 -2.89 -11.17 -0.49
N LYS A 89 -2.13 -11.89 0.30
CA LYS A 89 -2.41 -13.29 0.55
C LYS A 89 -2.82 -13.42 1.99
N ASP A 90 -4.08 -13.77 2.21
CA ASP A 90 -4.60 -13.90 3.54
C ASP A 90 -4.47 -15.34 3.94
N GLU A 91 -3.49 -15.64 4.69
CA GLU A 91 -3.31 -16.99 5.14
C GLU A 91 -3.86 -17.13 6.52
#